data_ed68d4e9b694aa740c4d4f693d0ab679
#
_entry.id   ed68d4e9b694aa740c4d4f693d0ab679
#
_cell.length_a   1.000
_cell.length_b   1.000
_cell.length_c   1.000
_cell.angle_alpha   90.00
_cell.angle_beta   90.00
_cell.angle_gamma   90.00
#
_symmetry.space_group_name_H-M   'P 1'
#
loop_
_entity.id
_entity.type
_entity.pdbx_description
1 polymer ?
#
loop_
_entity_poly.entity_id
_entity_poly.type
_entity_poly.pdbx_seq_one_letter_code
_entity_poly.pdbx_strand_id
1 'polypeptide(L)'
;DLLDLPNLSSRSTTYWMHLLRKHLLRLPSDTPQIGHGERKWLLFYAPLSLLYRLLISLQILLWIGGKWFILGVLTGVYLLFSTLLQPLLRWARQSLHSAAPGRESSRLRWQLALLTLGPGLLLFALPFPFTTLAPAVVWLPDQAYIRPEVDGFVNRLVAQDGQLVKAGDLIAVLDNQELVANRDRVESRLLGLRAEHYQLLLRDPLGAQNQAEEIQRTEAELARADERLAQLQLFAKSAGRLVIPRQSDLPGRFAKQGSPLGYVLAEGDALIRAAVPVEDAFLVQQQTVTAEVRLSEHGQSEMRATLRPGVQAATRRLPSPALGDRGGGPYTTDSGDKDGVMLLEPVFLFDLTLPGEVLERVGQRAWVRFDHGLQPLATQAYRRLSQLFLKHFNPVD
;
A
#
# COMPACT_ATOMS: atom_id res chain seq x y z
N ASP A 1 -36.70 -15.85 -33.67
CA ASP A 1 -37.69 -15.99 -34.75
C ASP A 1 -37.56 -14.97 -35.89
N LEU A 2 -36.70 -13.98 -35.79
CA LEU A 2 -36.41 -13.00 -36.84
C LEU A 2 -35.67 -13.57 -38.08
N LEU A 3 -35.11 -14.78 -37.98
CA LEU A 3 -34.25 -15.39 -38.99
C LEU A 3 -34.84 -16.71 -39.54
N ASP A 4 -36.04 -17.12 -39.15
CA ASP A 4 -36.68 -18.41 -39.52
C ASP A 4 -35.78 -19.67 -39.39
N LEU A 5 -34.83 -19.64 -38.46
CA LEU A 5 -33.90 -20.73 -38.23
C LEU A 5 -34.30 -21.51 -36.96
N PRO A 6 -34.97 -22.64 -37.06
CA PRO A 6 -35.40 -23.42 -35.92
C PRO A 6 -34.18 -24.01 -35.19
N ASN A 7 -34.16 -23.96 -33.83
CA ASN A 7 -33.13 -24.53 -32.97
C ASN A 7 -31.69 -24.04 -33.24
N LEU A 8 -31.53 -22.74 -33.50
CA LEU A 8 -30.22 -22.13 -33.83
C LEU A 8 -29.13 -22.46 -32.80
N SER A 9 -29.47 -22.49 -31.51
CA SER A 9 -28.51 -22.82 -30.41
C SER A 9 -27.96 -24.24 -30.54
N SER A 10 -28.79 -25.23 -30.76
CA SER A 10 -28.39 -26.63 -30.92
C SER A 10 -27.62 -26.85 -32.22
N ARG A 11 -28.09 -26.27 -33.32
CA ARG A 11 -27.41 -26.38 -34.64
C ARG A 11 -26.04 -25.69 -34.63
N SER A 12 -25.92 -24.53 -34.02
CA SER A 12 -24.66 -23.83 -33.89
C SER A 12 -23.64 -24.58 -33.03
N THR A 13 -24.04 -25.15 -31.90
CA THR A 13 -23.15 -25.99 -31.08
C THR A 13 -22.73 -27.27 -31.82
N THR A 14 -23.63 -27.90 -32.56
CA THR A 14 -23.30 -29.06 -33.40
C THR A 14 -22.32 -28.70 -34.51
N TYR A 15 -22.49 -27.54 -35.15
CA TYR A 15 -21.59 -27.03 -36.18
C TYR A 15 -20.18 -26.78 -35.61
N TRP A 16 -20.06 -26.15 -34.46
CA TRP A 16 -18.77 -25.94 -33.79
C TRP A 16 -18.11 -27.26 -33.38
N MET A 17 -18.90 -28.22 -32.88
CA MET A 17 -18.39 -29.58 -32.61
C MET A 17 -17.90 -30.31 -33.87
N HIS A 18 -18.57 -30.15 -35.00
CA HIS A 18 -18.10 -30.66 -36.29
C HIS A 18 -16.78 -30.00 -36.71
N LEU A 19 -16.66 -28.67 -36.61
CA LEU A 19 -15.42 -27.94 -36.92
C LEU A 19 -14.25 -28.42 -36.03
N LEU A 20 -14.48 -28.54 -34.72
CA LEU A 20 -13.48 -29.04 -33.77
C LEU A 20 -13.06 -30.46 -34.08
N ARG A 21 -14.02 -31.36 -34.38
CA ARG A 21 -13.72 -32.73 -34.79
C ARG A 21 -12.90 -32.78 -36.09
N LYS A 22 -13.28 -32.02 -37.08
CA LYS A 22 -12.62 -31.98 -38.37
C LYS A 22 -11.22 -31.40 -38.31
N HIS A 23 -11.05 -30.21 -37.67
CA HIS A 23 -9.76 -29.50 -37.70
C HIS A 23 -8.82 -29.91 -36.55
N LEU A 24 -9.35 -30.25 -35.36
CA LEU A 24 -8.55 -30.58 -34.18
C LEU A 24 -8.26 -32.07 -34.08
N LEU A 25 -9.29 -32.90 -34.31
CA LEU A 25 -9.19 -34.35 -34.15
C LEU A 25 -9.00 -35.12 -35.48
N ARG A 26 -9.15 -34.45 -36.61
CA ARG A 26 -9.06 -35.01 -37.99
C ARG A 26 -9.91 -36.25 -38.17
N LEU A 27 -11.04 -36.38 -37.45
CA LEU A 27 -11.96 -37.48 -37.55
C LEU A 27 -12.94 -37.24 -38.70
N PRO A 28 -13.32 -38.32 -39.44
CA PRO A 28 -14.41 -38.23 -40.37
C PRO A 28 -15.71 -37.94 -39.59
N SER A 29 -16.36 -36.86 -39.90
CA SER A 29 -17.63 -36.49 -39.27
C SER A 29 -18.64 -36.17 -40.33
N ASP A 30 -19.86 -36.64 -40.16
CA ASP A 30 -20.96 -36.31 -41.06
C ASP A 30 -21.14 -34.83 -41.16
N THR A 31 -21.17 -34.30 -42.37
CA THR A 31 -21.36 -32.89 -42.63
C THR A 31 -22.80 -32.53 -42.26
N PRO A 32 -23.01 -31.65 -41.26
CA PRO A 32 -24.37 -31.21 -40.97
C PRO A 32 -24.96 -30.51 -42.21
N GLN A 33 -26.22 -30.83 -42.53
CA GLN A 33 -26.94 -30.16 -43.63
C GLN A 33 -27.12 -28.68 -43.29
N ILE A 34 -26.37 -27.82 -44.00
CA ILE A 34 -26.32 -26.37 -43.78
C ILE A 34 -26.85 -25.70 -45.05
N GLY A 35 -27.86 -24.83 -44.89
CA GLY A 35 -28.36 -24.01 -45.99
C GLY A 35 -27.39 -22.95 -46.45
N HIS A 36 -27.52 -22.53 -47.74
CA HIS A 36 -26.72 -21.47 -48.30
C HIS A 36 -26.93 -20.17 -47.51
N GLY A 37 -25.86 -19.64 -46.85
CA GLY A 37 -25.96 -18.41 -46.04
C GLY A 37 -26.01 -18.62 -44.50
N GLU A 38 -26.47 -19.77 -44.00
CA GLU A 38 -26.57 -20.06 -42.57
C GLU A 38 -25.22 -20.18 -41.87
N ARG A 39 -24.17 -20.52 -42.63
CA ARG A 39 -22.83 -20.80 -42.08
C ARG A 39 -22.24 -19.67 -41.24
N LYS A 40 -22.43 -18.41 -41.66
CA LYS A 40 -21.96 -17.23 -40.91
C LYS A 40 -22.67 -17.10 -39.57
N TRP A 41 -24.01 -17.27 -39.56
CA TRP A 41 -24.80 -17.20 -38.35
C TRP A 41 -24.49 -18.31 -37.35
N LEU A 42 -24.28 -19.54 -37.82
CA LEU A 42 -23.89 -20.66 -36.97
C LEU A 42 -22.50 -20.48 -36.37
N LEU A 43 -21.57 -19.83 -37.11
CA LEU A 43 -20.22 -19.57 -36.63
C LEU A 43 -20.19 -18.53 -35.51
N PHE A 44 -20.98 -17.46 -35.62
CA PHE A 44 -20.96 -16.37 -34.63
C PHE A 44 -21.88 -16.61 -33.43
N TYR A 45 -22.99 -17.31 -33.63
CA TYR A 45 -24.01 -17.51 -32.58
C TYR A 45 -23.51 -18.27 -31.37
N ALA A 46 -22.80 -19.39 -31.54
CA ALA A 46 -22.34 -20.19 -30.41
C ALA A 46 -21.35 -19.46 -29.48
N PRO A 47 -20.26 -18.80 -29.99
CA PRO A 47 -19.38 -18.05 -29.13
C PRO A 47 -20.07 -16.83 -28.50
N LEU A 48 -20.93 -16.15 -29.22
CA LEU A 48 -21.67 -15.00 -28.69
C LEU A 48 -22.68 -15.43 -27.60
N SER A 49 -23.38 -16.52 -27.82
CA SER A 49 -24.29 -17.10 -26.84
C SER A 49 -23.55 -17.59 -25.58
N LEU A 50 -22.37 -18.17 -25.74
CA LEU A 50 -21.52 -18.60 -24.63
C LEU A 50 -21.03 -17.38 -23.83
N LEU A 51 -20.54 -16.35 -24.51
CA LEU A 51 -20.11 -15.09 -23.90
C LEU A 51 -21.27 -14.44 -23.13
N TYR A 52 -22.43 -14.36 -23.72
CA TYR A 52 -23.63 -13.81 -23.08
C TYR A 52 -24.01 -14.59 -21.80
N ARG A 53 -24.02 -15.94 -21.87
CA ARG A 53 -24.29 -16.77 -20.71
C ARG A 53 -23.25 -16.59 -19.61
N LEU A 54 -21.96 -16.48 -19.98
CA LEU A 54 -20.89 -16.22 -19.01
C LEU A 54 -21.05 -14.85 -18.34
N LEU A 55 -21.38 -13.80 -19.11
CA LEU A 55 -21.59 -12.46 -18.55
C LEU A 55 -22.78 -12.43 -17.58
N ILE A 56 -23.93 -12.99 -17.96
CA ILE A 56 -25.09 -13.08 -17.06
C ILE A 56 -24.77 -13.92 -15.83
N SER A 57 -24.12 -15.07 -16.01
CA SER A 57 -23.75 -15.94 -14.89
C SER A 57 -22.79 -15.23 -13.94
N LEU A 58 -21.84 -14.46 -14.46
CA LEU A 58 -20.92 -13.65 -13.68
C LEU A 58 -21.66 -12.56 -12.89
N GLN A 59 -22.64 -11.87 -13.54
CA GLN A 59 -23.41 -10.83 -12.89
C GLN A 59 -24.30 -11.37 -11.77
N ILE A 60 -24.95 -12.52 -12.00
CA ILE A 60 -25.72 -13.24 -10.97
C ILE A 60 -24.81 -13.67 -9.82
N LEU A 61 -23.63 -14.22 -10.14
CA LEU A 61 -22.62 -14.64 -9.16
C LEU A 61 -22.17 -13.48 -8.28
N LEU A 62 -21.86 -12.34 -8.89
CA LEU A 62 -21.44 -11.13 -8.15
C LEU A 62 -22.58 -10.61 -7.26
N TRP A 63 -23.83 -10.66 -7.75
CA TRP A 63 -24.99 -10.22 -6.98
C TRP A 63 -25.29 -11.14 -5.78
N ILE A 64 -25.25 -12.46 -5.96
CA ILE A 64 -25.44 -13.44 -4.89
C ILE A 64 -24.25 -13.39 -3.92
N GLY A 65 -23.03 -13.34 -4.44
CA GLY A 65 -21.81 -13.33 -3.65
C GLY A 65 -21.67 -12.07 -2.77
N GLY A 66 -22.21 -10.94 -3.23
CA GLY A 66 -22.28 -9.69 -2.45
C GLY A 66 -23.23 -9.76 -1.25
N LYS A 67 -24.29 -10.63 -1.31
CA LYS A 67 -25.22 -10.81 -0.18
C LYS A 67 -24.88 -12.05 0.67
N TRP A 68 -24.50 -13.15 0.03
CA TRP A 68 -24.27 -14.43 0.67
C TRP A 68 -23.05 -15.09 0.04
N PHE A 69 -21.88 -14.82 0.59
CA PHE A 69 -20.58 -15.24 0.06
C PHE A 69 -20.50 -16.77 -0.19
N ILE A 70 -20.94 -17.60 0.77
CA ILE A 70 -20.89 -19.08 0.63
C ILE A 70 -21.74 -19.53 -0.56
N LEU A 71 -22.97 -19.00 -0.70
CA LEU A 71 -23.83 -19.31 -1.82
C LEU A 71 -23.23 -18.82 -3.14
N GLY A 72 -22.57 -17.67 -3.14
CA GLY A 72 -21.82 -17.14 -4.27
C GLY A 72 -20.71 -18.12 -4.70
N VAL A 73 -19.88 -18.57 -3.78
CA VAL A 73 -18.80 -19.54 -4.07
C VAL A 73 -19.36 -20.87 -4.60
N LEU A 74 -20.38 -21.45 -3.93
CA LEU A 74 -21.01 -22.70 -4.39
C LEU A 74 -21.64 -22.54 -5.77
N THR A 75 -22.35 -21.43 -6.01
CA THR A 75 -22.93 -21.13 -7.32
C THR A 75 -21.85 -20.94 -8.37
N GLY A 76 -20.73 -20.27 -8.04
CA GLY A 76 -19.58 -20.10 -8.93
C GLY A 76 -18.94 -21.41 -9.35
N VAL A 77 -18.68 -22.28 -8.39
CA VAL A 77 -18.16 -23.64 -8.66
C VAL A 77 -19.13 -24.45 -9.52
N TYR A 78 -20.43 -24.40 -9.21
CA TYR A 78 -21.46 -25.08 -10.00
C TYR A 78 -21.54 -24.54 -11.43
N LEU A 79 -21.52 -23.21 -11.61
CA LEU A 79 -21.55 -22.58 -12.93
C LEU A 79 -20.30 -22.91 -13.75
N LEU A 80 -19.11 -22.86 -13.13
CA LEU A 80 -17.86 -23.24 -13.77
C LEU A 80 -17.91 -24.72 -14.24
N PHE A 81 -18.39 -25.59 -13.37
CA PHE A 81 -18.54 -27.02 -13.68
C PHE A 81 -19.57 -27.24 -14.81
N SER A 82 -20.77 -26.66 -14.69
CA SER A 82 -21.87 -26.88 -15.64
C SER A 82 -21.63 -26.23 -17.00
N THR A 83 -20.98 -25.06 -17.04
CA THR A 83 -20.80 -24.27 -18.28
C THR A 83 -19.55 -24.66 -19.04
N LEU A 84 -18.46 -25.00 -18.37
CA LEU A 84 -17.17 -25.31 -18.98
C LEU A 84 -16.84 -26.81 -18.93
N LEU A 85 -16.87 -27.42 -17.75
CA LEU A 85 -16.34 -28.77 -17.58
C LEU A 85 -17.32 -29.84 -18.07
N GLN A 86 -18.62 -29.72 -17.80
CA GLN A 86 -19.62 -30.71 -18.20
C GLN A 86 -19.76 -30.85 -19.73
N PRO A 87 -19.86 -29.78 -20.54
CA PRO A 87 -19.91 -29.94 -22.00
C PRO A 87 -18.61 -30.48 -22.56
N LEU A 88 -17.47 -30.13 -22.01
CA LEU A 88 -16.15 -30.66 -22.40
C LEU A 88 -16.04 -32.15 -22.13
N LEU A 89 -16.47 -32.60 -20.95
CA LEU A 89 -16.49 -34.03 -20.59
C LEU A 89 -17.50 -34.84 -21.43
N ARG A 90 -18.68 -34.28 -21.71
CA ARG A 90 -19.66 -34.90 -22.59
C ARG A 90 -19.11 -35.10 -24.01
N TRP A 91 -18.49 -34.01 -24.52
CA TRP A 91 -17.87 -34.03 -25.84
C TRP A 91 -16.70 -35.02 -25.90
N ALA A 92 -15.86 -35.08 -24.89
CA ALA A 92 -14.75 -36.04 -24.80
C ALA A 92 -15.27 -37.50 -24.78
N ARG A 93 -16.30 -37.77 -23.94
CA ARG A 93 -16.93 -39.12 -23.89
C ARG A 93 -17.54 -39.50 -25.23
N GLN A 94 -18.31 -38.62 -25.87
CA GLN A 94 -18.90 -38.91 -27.19
C GLN A 94 -17.86 -39.18 -28.26
N SER A 95 -16.76 -38.41 -28.24
CA SER A 95 -15.67 -38.59 -29.21
C SER A 95 -14.93 -39.90 -29.00
N LEU A 96 -14.78 -40.35 -27.74
CA LEU A 96 -14.20 -41.64 -27.41
C LEU A 96 -15.10 -42.83 -27.84
N HIS A 97 -16.40 -42.71 -27.70
CA HIS A 97 -17.34 -43.77 -28.11
C HIS A 97 -17.49 -43.87 -29.64
N SER A 98 -17.25 -42.81 -30.37
CA SER A 98 -17.34 -42.77 -31.82
C SER A 98 -16.04 -43.24 -32.52
N ALA A 99 -14.98 -43.51 -31.78
CA ALA A 99 -13.70 -43.96 -32.32
C ALA A 99 -13.69 -45.48 -32.51
N ALA A 100 -13.47 -45.98 -33.73
CA ALA A 100 -13.28 -47.40 -34.01
C ALA A 100 -12.07 -47.95 -33.25
N PRO A 101 -12.11 -49.23 -32.82
CA PRO A 101 -10.97 -49.87 -32.13
C PRO A 101 -9.78 -50.03 -33.09
N GLY A 102 -8.72 -49.24 -32.85
CA GLY A 102 -7.49 -49.28 -33.67
C GLY A 102 -6.42 -48.29 -33.19
N ARG A 103 -5.34 -48.22 -33.93
CA ARG A 103 -4.18 -47.31 -33.67
C ARG A 103 -4.57 -45.82 -33.62
N GLU A 104 -5.67 -45.45 -34.28
CA GLU A 104 -6.24 -44.08 -34.27
C GLU A 104 -6.89 -43.74 -32.93
N SER A 105 -7.43 -44.72 -32.19
CA SER A 105 -8.05 -44.48 -30.90
C SER A 105 -7.05 -44.09 -29.82
N SER A 106 -5.79 -44.46 -29.94
CA SER A 106 -4.72 -44.07 -29.04
C SER A 106 -4.34 -42.58 -29.21
N ARG A 107 -4.18 -42.14 -30.46
CA ARG A 107 -3.91 -40.72 -30.75
C ARG A 107 -5.05 -39.81 -30.30
N LEU A 108 -6.28 -40.25 -30.53
CA LEU A 108 -7.47 -39.53 -30.11
C LEU A 108 -7.55 -39.36 -28.59
N ARG A 109 -7.26 -40.42 -27.84
CA ARG A 109 -7.22 -40.36 -26.36
C ARG A 109 -6.19 -39.38 -25.86
N TRP A 110 -4.98 -39.34 -26.45
CA TRP A 110 -3.95 -38.39 -26.12
C TRP A 110 -4.34 -36.95 -26.47
N GLN A 111 -4.96 -36.70 -27.63
CA GLN A 111 -5.44 -35.39 -28.03
C GLN A 111 -6.57 -34.89 -27.12
N LEU A 112 -7.50 -35.76 -26.75
CA LEU A 112 -8.57 -35.46 -25.81
C LEU A 112 -8.04 -35.23 -24.37
N ALA A 113 -7.08 -36.04 -23.94
CA ALA A 113 -6.42 -35.86 -22.66
C ALA A 113 -5.65 -34.53 -22.64
N LEU A 114 -4.95 -34.20 -23.70
CA LEU A 114 -4.25 -32.91 -23.83
C LEU A 114 -5.23 -31.73 -23.82
N LEU A 115 -6.36 -31.82 -24.49
CA LEU A 115 -7.37 -30.79 -24.58
C LEU A 115 -8.13 -30.59 -23.25
N THR A 116 -8.34 -31.64 -22.48
CA THR A 116 -9.06 -31.60 -21.20
C THR A 116 -8.14 -31.26 -20.02
N LEU A 117 -6.96 -31.90 -20.00
CA LEU A 117 -5.96 -31.71 -18.92
C LEU A 117 -4.97 -30.60 -19.23
N GLY A 118 -4.75 -30.28 -20.52
CA GLY A 118 -3.80 -29.27 -20.94
C GLY A 118 -4.04 -27.89 -20.34
N PRO A 119 -5.24 -27.32 -20.40
CA PRO A 119 -5.55 -26.03 -19.76
C PRO A 119 -5.32 -26.07 -18.25
N GLY A 120 -5.72 -27.16 -17.58
CA GLY A 120 -5.45 -27.37 -16.16
C GLY A 120 -3.96 -27.39 -15.86
N LEU A 121 -3.21 -28.22 -16.60
CA LEU A 121 -1.76 -28.32 -16.45
C LEU A 121 -1.07 -26.98 -16.73
N LEU A 122 -1.54 -26.23 -17.71
CA LEU A 122 -1.02 -24.90 -18.05
C LEU A 122 -1.23 -23.92 -16.91
N LEU A 123 -2.39 -23.92 -16.24
CA LEU A 123 -2.66 -23.08 -15.07
C LEU A 123 -1.77 -23.42 -13.87
N PHE A 124 -1.40 -24.70 -13.70
CA PHE A 124 -0.57 -25.17 -12.59
C PHE A 124 0.93 -25.12 -12.92
N ALA A 125 1.33 -25.28 -14.19
CA ALA A 125 2.72 -25.43 -14.58
C ALA A 125 3.33 -24.11 -15.11
N LEU A 126 2.53 -23.22 -15.75
CA LEU A 126 3.09 -21.98 -16.30
C LEU A 126 3.31 -20.95 -15.18
N PRO A 127 4.58 -20.56 -14.97
CA PRO A 127 4.91 -19.51 -14.03
C PRO A 127 4.60 -18.14 -14.63
N PHE A 128 3.75 -17.36 -13.95
CA PHE A 128 3.44 -15.98 -14.29
C PHE A 128 4.04 -15.02 -13.26
N PRO A 129 4.41 -13.79 -13.67
CA PRO A 129 4.89 -12.79 -12.73
C PRO A 129 3.81 -12.47 -11.71
N PHE A 130 4.20 -12.50 -10.44
CA PHE A 130 3.33 -12.19 -9.32
C PHE A 130 3.81 -10.91 -8.65
N THR A 131 3.01 -9.85 -8.72
CA THR A 131 3.38 -8.52 -8.23
C THR A 131 2.28 -7.94 -7.35
N THR A 132 2.68 -7.19 -6.32
CA THR A 132 1.78 -6.36 -5.50
C THR A 132 2.08 -4.90 -5.79
N LEU A 133 1.04 -4.12 -6.05
CA LEU A 133 1.13 -2.69 -6.26
C LEU A 133 0.60 -1.96 -5.03
N ALA A 134 1.43 -1.10 -4.43
CA ALA A 134 1.07 -0.32 -3.27
C ALA A 134 1.29 1.18 -3.50
N PRO A 135 0.36 2.04 -3.04
CA PRO A 135 0.57 3.47 -3.06
C PRO A 135 1.59 3.87 -2.00
N ALA A 136 2.40 4.85 -2.33
CA ALA A 136 3.50 5.30 -1.52
C ALA A 136 3.66 6.83 -1.58
N VAL A 137 4.47 7.35 -0.69
CA VAL A 137 4.80 8.78 -0.62
C VAL A 137 6.30 8.94 -0.37
N VAL A 138 6.88 9.97 -0.97
CA VAL A 138 8.23 10.42 -0.64
C VAL A 138 8.24 10.88 0.80
N TRP A 139 9.05 10.23 1.63
CA TRP A 139 9.07 10.42 3.07
C TRP A 139 10.42 10.96 3.53
N LEU A 140 10.40 11.78 4.55
CA LEU A 140 11.61 12.20 5.24
C LEU A 140 11.69 11.54 6.61
N PRO A 141 12.88 11.08 7.04
CA PRO A 141 13.09 10.63 8.40
C PRO A 141 12.80 11.76 9.39
N ASP A 142 12.36 11.42 10.61
CA ASP A 142 12.01 12.43 11.62
C ASP A 142 13.16 13.39 11.97
N GLN A 143 14.39 12.93 11.82
CA GLN A 143 15.60 13.73 12.02
C GLN A 143 15.81 14.81 10.96
N ALA A 144 15.15 14.69 9.81
CA ALA A 144 15.23 15.70 8.75
C ALA A 144 14.38 16.92 9.04
N TYR A 145 13.34 16.80 9.88
CA TYR A 145 12.46 17.92 10.20
C TYR A 145 13.08 18.85 11.24
N ILE A 146 12.98 20.17 10.99
CA ILE A 146 13.31 21.21 11.94
C ILE A 146 12.03 21.56 12.69
N ARG A 147 11.95 21.11 13.94
CA ARG A 147 10.80 21.30 14.81
C ARG A 147 11.22 21.97 16.10
N PRO A 148 10.50 23.01 16.60
CA PRO A 148 10.71 23.55 17.91
C PRO A 148 10.52 22.50 19.00
N GLU A 149 11.38 22.46 19.98
CA GLU A 149 11.26 21.60 21.16
C GLU A 149 10.46 22.28 22.28
N VAL A 150 10.26 23.60 22.19
CA VAL A 150 9.42 24.44 23.05
C VAL A 150 8.64 25.45 22.22
N ASP A 151 7.52 25.91 22.75
CA ASP A 151 6.72 26.99 22.14
C ASP A 151 7.48 28.30 22.13
N GLY A 152 7.36 29.10 21.04
CA GLY A 152 7.97 30.43 20.98
C GLY A 152 7.65 31.17 19.70
N PHE A 153 7.98 32.46 19.64
CA PHE A 153 7.89 33.24 18.42
C PHE A 153 9.22 33.18 17.68
N VAL A 154 9.16 33.05 16.35
CA VAL A 154 10.38 33.06 15.53
C VAL A 154 10.97 34.46 15.55
N ASN A 155 12.07 34.65 16.28
CA ASN A 155 12.75 35.93 16.37
C ASN A 155 13.54 36.22 15.08
N ARG A 156 14.41 35.26 14.70
CA ARG A 156 15.21 35.37 13.48
C ARG A 156 15.56 34.03 12.89
N LEU A 157 15.68 33.97 11.58
CA LEU A 157 16.27 32.88 10.85
C LEU A 157 17.76 33.18 10.63
N VAL A 158 18.62 32.22 10.95
CA VAL A 158 20.08 32.33 10.79
C VAL A 158 20.49 31.75 9.45
N ALA A 159 19.90 30.59 9.07
CA ALA A 159 20.13 29.94 7.81
C ALA A 159 19.04 30.32 6.79
N GLN A 160 19.40 30.31 5.51
CA GLN A 160 18.51 30.67 4.41
C GLN A 160 17.96 29.43 3.72
N ASP A 161 16.80 29.55 3.06
CA ASP A 161 16.24 28.51 2.22
C ASP A 161 17.22 28.12 1.09
N GLY A 162 17.35 26.82 0.82
CA GLY A 162 18.30 26.27 -0.17
C GLY A 162 19.75 26.16 0.30
N GLN A 163 20.11 26.65 1.48
CA GLN A 163 21.48 26.59 2.02
C GLN A 163 21.85 25.15 2.38
N LEU A 164 23.11 24.78 2.12
CA LEU A 164 23.70 23.53 2.64
C LEU A 164 24.05 23.72 4.11
N VAL A 165 23.52 22.85 4.96
CA VAL A 165 23.74 22.86 6.41
C VAL A 165 24.32 21.54 6.88
N LYS A 166 25.08 21.57 7.97
CA LYS A 166 25.61 20.39 8.65
C LYS A 166 24.78 20.08 9.90
N ALA A 167 24.86 18.86 10.39
CA ALA A 167 24.28 18.53 11.69
C ALA A 167 24.93 19.40 12.78
N GLY A 168 24.11 20.06 13.60
CA GLY A 168 24.52 21.02 14.62
C GLY A 168 24.55 22.48 14.19
N ASP A 169 24.31 22.80 12.93
CA ASP A 169 24.22 24.20 12.50
C ASP A 169 22.93 24.88 13.03
N LEU A 170 23.07 26.11 13.52
CA LEU A 170 21.96 26.92 14.02
C LEU A 170 21.09 27.41 12.85
N ILE A 171 19.82 27.06 12.87
CA ILE A 171 18.86 27.41 11.80
C ILE A 171 18.01 28.61 12.16
N ALA A 172 17.45 28.62 13.36
CA ALA A 172 16.54 29.67 13.83
C ALA A 172 16.68 29.87 15.33
N VAL A 173 16.33 31.09 15.76
CA VAL A 173 16.24 31.46 17.18
C VAL A 173 14.80 31.85 17.45
N LEU A 174 14.20 31.22 18.44
CA LEU A 174 12.87 31.55 18.97
C LEU A 174 13.02 32.52 20.14
N ASP A 175 11.96 33.23 20.45
CA ASP A 175 11.79 34.04 21.65
C ASP A 175 10.57 33.58 22.43
N ASN A 176 10.73 33.47 23.74
CA ASN A 176 9.64 33.17 24.66
C ASN A 176 9.87 33.87 25.99
N GLN A 177 9.22 35.06 26.15
CA GLN A 177 9.36 35.90 27.34
C GLN A 177 8.90 35.20 28.62
N GLU A 178 7.95 34.26 28.54
CA GLU A 178 7.47 33.50 29.69
C GLU A 178 8.55 32.56 30.24
N LEU A 179 9.31 31.90 29.35
CA LEU A 179 10.42 31.02 29.76
C LEU A 179 11.55 31.85 30.38
N VAL A 180 11.86 33.03 29.82
CA VAL A 180 12.86 33.94 30.39
C VAL A 180 12.43 34.41 31.77
N ALA A 181 11.19 34.90 31.92
CA ALA A 181 10.67 35.38 33.20
C ALA A 181 10.59 34.25 34.26
N ASN A 182 10.28 33.05 33.84
CA ASN A 182 10.27 31.87 34.74
C ASN A 182 11.66 31.55 35.24
N ARG A 183 12.66 31.50 34.36
CA ARG A 183 14.05 31.25 34.71
C ARG A 183 14.56 32.30 35.72
N ASP A 184 14.30 33.60 35.45
CA ASP A 184 14.74 34.70 36.30
C ASP A 184 14.06 34.66 37.68
N ARG A 185 12.79 34.20 37.73
CA ARG A 185 12.07 33.99 39.01
C ARG A 185 12.72 32.90 39.83
N VAL A 186 13.04 31.75 39.20
CA VAL A 186 13.66 30.60 39.89
C VAL A 186 15.08 30.98 40.34
N GLU A 187 15.86 31.71 39.54
CA GLU A 187 17.18 32.20 39.93
C GLU A 187 17.11 33.15 41.13
N SER A 188 16.16 34.13 41.10
CA SER A 188 15.94 35.04 42.24
C SER A 188 15.55 34.33 43.50
N ARG A 189 14.69 33.27 43.42
CA ARG A 189 14.35 32.40 44.54
C ARG A 189 15.58 31.69 45.10
N LEU A 190 16.39 31.11 44.23
CA LEU A 190 17.62 30.41 44.62
C LEU A 190 18.58 31.32 45.35
N LEU A 191 18.76 32.55 44.89
CA LEU A 191 19.58 33.56 45.55
C LEU A 191 19.05 33.91 46.95
N GLY A 192 17.73 34.07 47.11
CA GLY A 192 17.09 34.25 48.40
C GLY A 192 17.32 33.06 49.36
N LEU A 193 17.10 31.85 48.92
CA LEU A 193 17.30 30.64 49.69
C LEU A 193 18.76 30.47 50.14
N ARG A 194 19.72 30.79 49.28
CA ARG A 194 21.14 30.75 49.65
C ARG A 194 21.52 31.79 50.70
N ALA A 195 20.95 32.99 50.60
CA ALA A 195 21.18 34.06 51.59
C ALA A 195 20.59 33.66 52.99
N GLU A 196 19.39 33.07 53.00
CA GLU A 196 18.75 32.59 54.21
C GLU A 196 19.50 31.39 54.83
N HIS A 197 19.92 30.46 54.03
CA HIS A 197 20.73 29.29 54.45
C HIS A 197 22.01 29.75 55.17
N TYR A 198 22.70 30.79 54.63
CA TYR A 198 23.89 31.32 55.25
C TYR A 198 23.63 31.89 56.63
N GLN A 199 22.48 32.51 56.87
CA GLN A 199 22.09 33.00 58.18
C GLN A 199 21.73 31.86 59.14
N LEU A 200 21.10 30.78 58.67
CA LEU A 200 20.70 29.63 59.45
C LEU A 200 21.92 28.78 59.94
N LEU A 201 22.95 28.70 59.11
CA LEU A 201 24.21 27.99 59.48
C LEU A 201 24.77 28.41 60.83
N LEU A 202 24.60 29.69 61.21
CA LEU A 202 25.10 30.26 62.44
C LEU A 202 24.14 30.12 63.62
N ARG A 203 22.86 29.87 63.41
CA ARG A 203 21.81 29.91 64.45
C ARG A 203 21.10 28.60 64.66
N ASP A 204 20.84 27.86 63.59
CA ASP A 204 20.05 26.60 63.63
C ASP A 204 20.59 25.61 62.57
N PRO A 205 21.50 24.67 62.95
CA PRO A 205 22.05 23.71 62.04
C PRO A 205 21.04 22.75 61.44
N LEU A 206 19.94 22.41 62.15
CA LEU A 206 18.90 21.53 61.60
C LEU A 206 18.03 22.26 60.57
N GLY A 207 17.67 23.52 60.81
CA GLY A 207 17.03 24.37 59.84
C GLY A 207 17.87 24.59 58.61
N ALA A 208 19.20 24.73 58.75
CA ALA A 208 20.10 24.84 57.64
C ALA A 208 20.16 23.59 56.76
N GLN A 209 20.00 22.39 57.32
CA GLN A 209 19.98 21.15 56.58
C GLN A 209 18.70 21.06 55.70
N ASN A 210 17.54 21.39 56.23
CA ASN A 210 16.29 21.43 55.48
C ASN A 210 16.36 22.46 54.33
N GLN A 211 16.96 23.63 54.62
CA GLN A 211 17.16 24.67 53.60
C GLN A 211 18.11 24.23 52.49
N ALA A 212 19.15 23.42 52.81
CA ALA A 212 20.04 22.87 51.81
C ALA A 212 19.33 21.94 50.81
N GLU A 213 18.35 21.14 51.32
CA GLU A 213 17.50 20.33 50.43
C GLU A 213 16.65 21.18 49.48
N GLU A 214 16.07 22.29 49.98
CA GLU A 214 15.30 23.23 49.18
C GLU A 214 16.14 23.92 48.11
N ILE A 215 17.39 24.30 48.45
CA ILE A 215 18.36 24.85 47.53
C ILE A 215 18.64 23.85 46.42
N GLN A 216 18.92 22.58 46.74
CA GLN A 216 19.20 21.55 45.77
C GLN A 216 18.03 21.31 44.79
N ARG A 217 16.78 21.33 45.30
CA ARG A 217 15.56 21.23 44.48
C ARG A 217 15.43 22.42 43.53
N THR A 218 15.68 23.64 44.03
CA THR A 218 15.58 24.87 43.27
C THR A 218 16.71 24.99 42.22
N GLU A 219 17.91 24.47 42.52
CA GLU A 219 19.01 24.35 41.56
C GLU A 219 18.65 23.41 40.41
N ALA A 220 18.01 22.27 40.71
CA ALA A 220 17.52 21.35 39.69
C ALA A 220 16.37 21.97 38.86
N GLU A 221 15.54 22.83 39.46
CA GLU A 221 14.50 23.59 38.75
C GLU A 221 15.12 24.65 37.82
N LEU A 222 16.16 25.36 38.27
CA LEU A 222 16.90 26.33 37.46
C LEU A 222 17.55 25.65 36.26
N ALA A 223 18.22 24.51 36.48
CA ALA A 223 18.84 23.75 35.39
C ALA A 223 17.83 23.33 34.31
N ARG A 224 16.62 22.92 34.69
CA ARG A 224 15.54 22.62 33.73
C ARG A 224 15.01 23.86 33.00
N ALA A 225 14.98 25.01 33.69
CA ALA A 225 14.59 26.28 33.05
C ALA A 225 15.63 26.74 32.01
N ASP A 226 16.92 26.60 32.35
CA ASP A 226 18.02 26.90 31.44
C ASP A 226 18.03 25.96 30.22
N GLU A 227 17.77 24.67 30.42
CA GLU A 227 17.62 23.69 29.34
C GLU A 227 16.48 24.07 28.38
N ARG A 228 15.33 24.47 28.90
CA ARG A 228 14.20 24.95 28.08
C ARG A 228 14.53 26.20 27.29
N LEU A 229 15.31 27.13 27.86
CA LEU A 229 15.79 28.32 27.16
C LEU A 229 16.78 27.94 26.05
N ALA A 230 17.65 26.97 26.28
CA ALA A 230 18.56 26.47 25.24
C ALA A 230 17.79 25.86 24.06
N GLN A 231 16.64 25.22 24.31
CA GLN A 231 15.76 24.65 23.28
C GLN A 231 15.07 25.70 22.39
N LEU A 232 15.16 27.00 22.69
CA LEU A 232 14.73 28.09 21.82
C LEU A 232 15.65 28.24 20.60
N GLN A 233 16.85 27.65 20.63
CA GLN A 233 17.78 27.61 19.52
C GLN A 233 17.52 26.33 18.71
N LEU A 234 17.12 26.48 17.46
CA LEU A 234 16.83 25.36 16.59
C LEU A 234 18.04 24.99 15.75
N PHE A 235 18.52 23.77 15.92
CA PHE A 235 19.65 23.22 15.20
C PHE A 235 19.23 22.19 14.16
N ALA A 236 20.00 22.11 13.06
CA ALA A 236 19.86 21.02 12.10
C ALA A 236 20.29 19.68 12.75
N LYS A 237 19.42 18.67 12.67
CA LYS A 237 19.72 17.30 13.19
C LYS A 237 20.42 16.43 12.15
N SER A 238 20.41 16.82 10.88
CA SER A 238 21.03 16.12 9.74
C SER A 238 21.72 17.11 8.81
N ALA A 239 22.69 16.60 8.04
CA ALA A 239 23.34 17.38 6.99
C ALA A 239 22.55 17.29 5.69
N GLY A 240 22.54 18.39 4.89
CA GLY A 240 21.87 18.42 3.60
C GLY A 240 21.43 19.83 3.21
N ARG A 241 20.55 19.91 2.24
CA ARG A 241 19.97 21.18 1.77
C ARG A 241 18.77 21.56 2.63
N LEU A 242 18.81 22.73 3.23
CA LEU A 242 17.73 23.30 4.04
C LEU A 242 16.57 23.74 3.15
N VAL A 243 15.35 23.36 3.49
CA VAL A 243 14.11 23.81 2.84
C VAL A 243 13.20 24.42 3.89
N ILE A 244 12.91 25.72 3.74
CA ILE A 244 12.01 26.46 4.63
C ILE A 244 10.84 27.00 3.80
N PRO A 245 9.68 26.33 3.81
CA PRO A 245 8.51 26.81 3.10
C PRO A 245 8.08 28.18 3.61
N ARG A 246 7.87 29.14 2.68
CA ARG A 246 7.45 30.52 3.02
C ARG A 246 8.37 31.17 4.05
N GLN A 247 9.66 31.15 3.82
CA GLN A 247 10.67 31.70 4.73
C GLN A 247 10.35 33.14 5.17
N SER A 248 9.81 33.99 4.27
CA SER A 248 9.43 35.38 4.54
C SER A 248 8.36 35.52 5.61
N ASP A 249 7.51 34.54 5.81
CA ASP A 249 6.34 34.59 6.70
C ASP A 249 6.64 34.06 8.10
N LEU A 250 7.84 33.56 8.34
CA LEU A 250 8.22 32.97 9.62
C LEU A 250 8.62 33.96 10.70
N PRO A 251 9.39 35.02 10.42
CA PRO A 251 9.76 35.99 11.46
C PRO A 251 8.52 36.59 12.13
N GLY A 252 8.49 36.61 13.47
CA GLY A 252 7.36 37.05 14.27
C GLY A 252 6.19 36.11 14.39
N ARG A 253 6.22 34.95 13.68
CA ARG A 253 5.17 33.92 13.76
C ARG A 253 5.36 33.09 15.01
N PHE A 254 4.25 32.67 15.64
CA PHE A 254 4.25 31.72 16.73
C PHE A 254 4.50 30.31 16.19
N ALA A 255 5.51 29.64 16.72
CA ALA A 255 5.89 28.27 16.42
C ALA A 255 5.54 27.38 17.62
N LYS A 256 4.60 26.45 17.40
CA LYS A 256 4.18 25.49 18.42
C LYS A 256 5.18 24.35 18.50
N GLN A 257 5.44 23.84 19.72
CA GLN A 257 6.26 22.65 19.95
C GLN A 257 5.85 21.49 19.02
N GLY A 258 6.85 20.86 18.38
CA GLY A 258 6.66 19.72 17.46
C GLY A 258 6.16 20.09 16.06
N SER A 259 5.71 21.33 15.80
CA SER A 259 5.28 21.73 14.45
C SER A 259 6.48 21.94 13.52
N PRO A 260 6.47 21.40 12.29
CA PRO A 260 7.61 21.57 11.38
C PRO A 260 7.69 23.00 10.86
N LEU A 261 8.85 23.64 11.01
CA LEU A 261 9.18 24.96 10.42
C LEU A 261 9.86 24.80 9.05
N GLY A 262 10.58 23.72 8.87
CA GLY A 262 11.32 23.37 7.67
C GLY A 262 11.84 21.94 7.75
N TYR A 263 12.63 21.58 6.78
CA TYR A 263 13.29 20.26 6.74
C TYR A 263 14.62 20.34 6.01
N VAL A 264 15.48 19.37 6.28
CA VAL A 264 16.78 19.19 5.62
C VAL A 264 16.69 18.01 4.67
N LEU A 265 16.88 18.26 3.38
CA LEU A 265 17.01 17.22 2.36
C LEU A 265 18.44 16.69 2.41
N ALA A 266 18.62 15.47 2.87
CA ALA A 266 19.90 14.81 2.82
C ALA A 266 20.32 14.58 1.36
N GLU A 267 21.61 14.79 1.07
CA GLU A 267 22.20 14.39 -0.20
C GLU A 267 22.39 12.87 -0.16
N GLY A 268 21.79 12.16 -1.10
CA GLY A 268 21.91 10.71 -1.19
C GLY A 268 20.59 9.99 -1.41
N ASP A 269 20.40 8.88 -0.70
CA ASP A 269 19.29 7.99 -0.90
C ASP A 269 17.96 8.60 -0.43
N ALA A 270 16.97 8.61 -1.31
CA ALA A 270 15.62 9.03 -0.97
C ALA A 270 14.85 7.93 -0.23
N LEU A 271 14.06 8.32 0.75
CA LEU A 271 13.18 7.41 1.48
C LEU A 271 11.77 7.48 0.92
N ILE A 272 11.20 6.32 0.63
CA ILE A 272 9.82 6.17 0.16
C ILE A 272 9.07 5.29 1.14
N ARG A 273 7.91 5.74 1.60
CA ARG A 273 7.05 5.00 2.51
C ARG A 273 5.81 4.52 1.78
N ALA A 274 5.71 3.20 1.62
CA ALA A 274 4.59 2.54 0.99
C ALA A 274 3.58 2.07 2.04
N ALA A 275 2.30 2.29 1.77
CA ALA A 275 1.21 1.75 2.58
C ALA A 275 0.70 0.47 1.90
N VAL A 276 0.74 -0.65 2.61
CA VAL A 276 0.34 -1.97 2.10
C VAL A 276 -0.81 -2.51 2.95
N PRO A 277 -1.90 -3.00 2.34
CA PRO A 277 -2.98 -3.64 3.07
C PRO A 277 -2.50 -4.85 3.90
N VAL A 278 -3.19 -5.12 5.00
CA VAL A 278 -2.82 -6.22 5.93
C VAL A 278 -2.72 -7.57 5.22
N GLU A 279 -3.61 -7.82 4.26
CA GLU A 279 -3.68 -9.07 3.50
C GLU A 279 -2.44 -9.33 2.63
N ASP A 280 -1.76 -8.26 2.18
CA ASP A 280 -0.56 -8.36 1.33
C ASP A 280 0.75 -8.13 2.09
N ALA A 281 0.68 -7.68 3.35
CA ALA A 281 1.86 -7.31 4.14
C ALA A 281 2.85 -8.47 4.33
N PHE A 282 2.33 -9.67 4.63
CA PHE A 282 3.16 -10.88 4.76
C PHE A 282 3.90 -11.21 3.46
N LEU A 283 3.21 -11.07 2.33
CA LEU A 283 3.78 -11.33 1.02
C LEU A 283 4.91 -10.35 0.70
N VAL A 284 4.67 -9.06 0.94
CA VAL A 284 5.68 -8.02 0.74
C VAL A 284 6.88 -8.23 1.64
N GLN A 285 6.66 -8.61 2.90
CA GLN A 285 7.75 -8.79 3.86
C GLN A 285 8.62 -10.01 3.56
N GLN A 286 8.00 -11.14 3.15
CA GLN A 286 8.70 -12.43 3.07
C GLN A 286 9.13 -12.82 1.65
N GLN A 287 8.43 -12.37 0.63
CA GLN A 287 8.59 -12.88 -0.73
C GLN A 287 9.00 -11.81 -1.76
N THR A 288 9.28 -10.57 -1.33
CA THR A 288 9.74 -9.53 -2.27
C THR A 288 11.16 -9.82 -2.75
N VAL A 289 11.32 -10.02 -4.04
CA VAL A 289 12.61 -10.20 -4.72
C VAL A 289 13.18 -8.85 -5.15
N THR A 290 12.34 -8.02 -5.77
CA THR A 290 12.69 -6.67 -6.21
C THR A 290 11.53 -5.71 -5.94
N ALA A 291 11.85 -4.45 -5.65
CA ALA A 291 10.89 -3.38 -5.54
C ALA A 291 11.23 -2.28 -6.54
N GLU A 292 10.22 -1.83 -7.26
CA GLU A 292 10.34 -0.75 -8.25
C GLU A 292 9.39 0.37 -7.89
N VAL A 293 9.90 1.58 -7.95
CA VAL A 293 9.17 2.80 -7.60
C VAL A 293 8.92 3.61 -8.84
N ARG A 294 7.69 4.10 -8.97
CA ARG A 294 7.27 5.02 -10.01
C ARG A 294 6.69 6.27 -9.38
N LEU A 295 7.29 7.42 -9.64
CA LEU A 295 6.79 8.72 -9.20
C LEU A 295 5.67 9.19 -10.11
N SER A 296 4.60 9.76 -9.52
CA SER A 296 3.41 10.16 -10.29
C SER A 296 3.66 11.29 -11.29
N GLU A 297 4.68 12.13 -11.07
CA GLU A 297 4.99 13.29 -11.91
C GLU A 297 6.10 13.04 -12.95
N HIS A 298 6.93 12.01 -12.79
CA HIS A 298 8.11 11.76 -13.65
C HIS A 298 7.86 10.72 -14.74
N GLY A 299 6.66 10.65 -15.28
CA GLY A 299 6.38 9.86 -16.49
C GLY A 299 6.55 8.36 -16.27
N GLN A 300 7.33 7.69 -17.13
CA GLN A 300 7.42 6.23 -17.19
C GLN A 300 8.70 5.63 -16.57
N SER A 301 9.56 6.42 -15.93
CA SER A 301 10.79 5.88 -15.35
C SER A 301 10.49 5.06 -14.11
N GLU A 302 10.71 3.76 -14.19
CA GLU A 302 10.68 2.83 -13.06
C GLU A 302 12.09 2.78 -12.46
N MET A 303 12.16 3.06 -11.15
CA MET A 303 13.43 3.12 -10.40
C MET A 303 13.48 1.98 -9.42
N ARG A 304 14.60 1.27 -9.37
CA ARG A 304 14.78 0.18 -8.40
C ARG A 304 15.00 0.75 -7.01
N ALA A 305 14.26 0.22 -6.06
CA ALA A 305 14.38 0.56 -4.66
C ALA A 305 14.69 -0.69 -3.83
N THR A 306 15.34 -0.48 -2.69
CA THR A 306 15.63 -1.53 -1.72
C THR A 306 14.69 -1.42 -0.53
N LEU A 307 14.04 -2.53 -0.18
CA LEU A 307 13.19 -2.61 1.01
C LEU A 307 14.08 -2.55 2.27
N ARG A 308 13.78 -1.64 3.18
CA ARG A 308 14.46 -1.58 4.48
C ARG A 308 13.94 -2.69 5.39
N PRO A 309 14.84 -3.49 5.98
CA PRO A 309 14.41 -4.45 7.00
C PRO A 309 13.92 -3.70 8.24
N GLY A 310 12.75 -4.09 8.75
CA GLY A 310 12.19 -3.51 9.96
C GLY A 310 10.97 -4.31 10.43
N VAL A 311 10.70 -4.27 11.74
CA VAL A 311 9.47 -4.81 12.29
C VAL A 311 8.37 -3.80 12.01
N GLN A 312 7.43 -4.20 11.18
CA GLN A 312 6.30 -3.37 10.79
C GLN A 312 5.14 -3.64 11.75
N ALA A 313 4.52 -2.60 12.26
CA ALA A 313 3.28 -2.69 13.01
C ALA A 313 2.12 -2.18 12.15
N ALA A 314 0.96 -2.83 12.27
CA ALA A 314 -0.24 -2.36 11.62
C ALA A 314 -0.65 -0.99 12.21
N THR A 315 -0.96 -0.04 11.36
CA THR A 315 -1.41 1.29 11.76
C THR A 315 -2.66 1.70 10.99
N ARG A 316 -3.52 2.47 11.63
CA ARG A 316 -4.65 3.13 10.98
C ARG A 316 -4.33 4.56 10.56
N ARG A 317 -3.09 5.00 10.71
CA ARG A 317 -2.68 6.35 10.36
C ARG A 317 -1.78 6.36 9.13
N LEU A 318 -2.23 7.06 8.08
CA LEU A 318 -1.44 7.28 6.87
C LEU A 318 -0.27 8.21 7.14
N PRO A 319 0.86 8.02 6.46
CA PRO A 319 2.00 8.92 6.55
C PRO A 319 1.70 10.29 5.93
N SER A 320 0.77 10.36 4.98
CA SER A 320 0.39 11.60 4.31
C SER A 320 -1.07 11.55 3.88
N PRO A 321 -1.82 12.66 3.96
CA PRO A 321 -3.18 12.78 3.42
C PRO A 321 -3.25 12.49 1.92
N ALA A 322 -2.14 12.62 1.20
CA ALA A 322 -2.06 12.35 -0.24
C ALA A 322 -2.38 10.88 -0.60
N LEU A 323 -2.29 9.95 0.34
CA LEU A 323 -2.65 8.54 0.13
C LEU A 323 -4.13 8.25 0.44
N GLY A 324 -4.82 9.16 1.13
CA GLY A 324 -6.25 9.06 1.43
C GLY A 324 -7.12 9.58 0.28
N ASP A 325 -8.39 9.20 0.29
CA ASP A 325 -9.41 9.60 -0.69
C ASP A 325 -9.55 11.12 -0.83
N ARG A 326 -9.49 11.86 0.28
CA ARG A 326 -9.52 13.33 0.28
C ARG A 326 -8.31 13.95 -0.43
N GLY A 327 -7.16 13.29 -0.40
CA GLY A 327 -5.95 13.68 -1.13
C GLY A 327 -5.87 13.09 -2.54
N GLY A 328 -6.93 12.39 -3.01
CA GLY A 328 -6.96 11.70 -4.30
C GLY A 328 -6.20 10.37 -4.31
N GLY A 329 -5.90 9.81 -3.14
CA GLY A 329 -5.33 8.47 -2.97
C GLY A 329 -6.40 7.37 -2.97
N PRO A 330 -5.97 6.09 -2.97
CA PRO A 330 -6.89 4.95 -3.06
C PRO A 330 -7.47 4.50 -1.72
N TYR A 331 -7.01 5.03 -0.59
CA TYR A 331 -7.46 4.59 0.73
C TYR A 331 -8.61 5.42 1.25
N THR A 332 -9.64 4.75 1.75
CA THR A 332 -10.78 5.41 2.38
C THR A 332 -10.43 5.84 3.79
N THR A 333 -10.59 7.14 4.06
CA THR A 333 -10.31 7.74 5.37
C THR A 333 -11.58 7.93 6.17
N ASP A 334 -11.44 8.02 7.50
CA ASP A 334 -12.56 8.33 8.39
C ASP A 334 -13.11 9.73 8.09
N SER A 335 -14.41 9.82 7.89
CA SER A 335 -15.09 11.08 7.62
C SER A 335 -15.00 12.09 8.77
N GLY A 336 -14.82 11.61 10.00
CA GLY A 336 -14.64 12.43 11.20
C GLY A 336 -13.24 13.02 11.36
N ASP A 337 -12.24 12.47 10.68
CA ASP A 337 -10.87 12.97 10.74
C ASP A 337 -10.67 14.22 9.87
N LYS A 338 -10.33 15.33 10.51
CA LYS A 338 -10.08 16.62 9.82
C LYS A 338 -8.79 16.60 9.00
N ASP A 339 -7.81 15.83 9.44
CA ASP A 339 -6.48 15.73 8.81
C ASP A 339 -6.48 14.78 7.61
N GLY A 340 -7.50 13.93 7.47
CA GLY A 340 -7.64 12.98 6.36
C GLY A 340 -6.55 11.89 6.34
N VAL A 341 -6.05 11.51 7.50
CA VAL A 341 -4.99 10.50 7.68
C VAL A 341 -5.44 9.23 8.42
N MET A 342 -6.60 9.27 9.07
CA MET A 342 -7.13 8.11 9.78
C MET A 342 -7.86 7.18 8.81
N LEU A 343 -7.46 5.92 8.79
CA LEU A 343 -8.00 4.88 7.93
C LEU A 343 -9.12 4.10 8.63
N LEU A 344 -10.10 3.65 7.85
CA LEU A 344 -11.09 2.68 8.31
C LEU A 344 -10.46 1.29 8.49
N GLU A 345 -9.59 0.86 7.57
CA GLU A 345 -8.86 -0.42 7.65
C GLU A 345 -7.39 -0.18 7.95
N PRO A 346 -6.73 -1.01 8.77
CA PRO A 346 -5.31 -0.86 9.08
C PRO A 346 -4.43 -1.21 7.86
N VAL A 347 -3.24 -0.59 7.80
CA VAL A 347 -2.21 -0.84 6.79
C VAL A 347 -0.86 -1.06 7.47
N PHE A 348 0.05 -1.71 6.75
CA PHE A 348 1.47 -1.79 7.12
C PHE A 348 2.26 -0.76 6.32
N LEU A 349 3.18 -0.07 6.99
CA LEU A 349 4.04 0.92 6.36
C LEU A 349 5.41 0.29 6.09
N PHE A 350 5.80 0.25 4.82
CA PHE A 350 7.09 -0.27 4.39
C PHE A 350 7.98 0.88 3.90
N ASP A 351 9.18 0.95 4.44
CA ASP A 351 10.17 1.94 4.05
C ASP A 351 11.11 1.36 2.98
N LEU A 352 11.25 2.09 1.88
CA LEU A 352 12.14 1.74 0.78
C LEU A 352 13.17 2.85 0.58
N THR A 353 14.38 2.45 0.28
CA THR A 353 15.47 3.36 -0.09
C THR A 353 15.64 3.38 -1.59
N LEU A 354 15.64 4.57 -2.17
CA LEU A 354 15.89 4.80 -3.59
C LEU A 354 17.31 5.37 -3.74
N PRO A 355 18.28 4.57 -4.19
CA PRO A 355 19.67 4.99 -4.22
C PRO A 355 19.93 6.05 -5.29
N GLY A 356 20.73 7.06 -4.94
CA GLY A 356 21.25 8.06 -5.86
C GLY A 356 20.26 9.13 -6.34
N GLU A 357 19.04 9.15 -5.82
CA GLU A 357 18.02 10.14 -6.21
C GLU A 357 17.82 11.19 -5.10
N VAL A 358 18.05 12.44 -5.44
CA VAL A 358 17.65 13.57 -4.60
C VAL A 358 16.22 13.95 -4.98
N LEU A 359 15.26 13.53 -4.18
CA LEU A 359 13.86 13.88 -4.40
C LEU A 359 13.59 15.29 -3.80
N GLU A 360 13.42 16.26 -4.68
CA GLU A 360 13.19 17.66 -4.27
C GLU A 360 11.83 17.90 -3.60
N ARG A 361 10.86 16.99 -3.81
CA ARG A 361 9.47 17.18 -3.36
C ARG A 361 9.05 16.13 -2.34
N VAL A 362 9.08 16.53 -1.09
CA VAL A 362 8.57 15.73 0.03
C VAL A 362 7.05 15.65 -0.04
N GLY A 363 6.50 14.48 0.27
CA GLY A 363 5.06 14.26 0.21
C GLY A 363 4.50 13.94 -1.18
N GLN A 364 5.35 13.91 -2.23
CA GLN A 364 4.96 13.49 -3.57
C GLN A 364 4.49 12.04 -3.57
N ARG A 365 3.39 11.76 -4.28
CA ARG A 365 2.87 10.40 -4.43
C ARG A 365 3.76 9.57 -5.35
N ALA A 366 3.90 8.31 -4.98
CA ALA A 366 4.57 7.29 -5.75
C ALA A 366 3.74 6.00 -5.74
N TRP A 367 4.05 5.10 -6.66
CA TRP A 367 3.56 3.74 -6.66
C TRP A 367 4.75 2.80 -6.54
N VAL A 368 4.63 1.82 -5.67
CA VAL A 368 5.65 0.79 -5.49
C VAL A 368 5.11 -0.53 -6.01
N ARG A 369 5.84 -1.15 -6.92
CA ARG A 369 5.59 -2.48 -7.42
C ARG A 369 6.56 -3.44 -6.72
N PHE A 370 6.03 -4.32 -5.90
CA PHE A 370 6.77 -5.40 -5.28
C PHE A 370 6.67 -6.64 -6.16
N ASP A 371 7.79 -7.14 -6.63
CA ASP A 371 7.87 -8.35 -7.43
C ASP A 371 8.19 -9.54 -6.51
N HIS A 372 7.33 -10.54 -6.56
CA HIS A 372 7.44 -11.76 -5.75
C HIS A 372 7.95 -12.95 -6.56
N GLY A 373 8.45 -12.68 -7.79
CA GLY A 373 8.91 -13.70 -8.71
C GLY A 373 7.79 -14.39 -9.48
N LEU A 374 8.14 -15.51 -10.05
CA LEU A 374 7.24 -16.27 -10.92
C LEU A 374 6.46 -17.30 -10.09
N GLN A 375 5.14 -17.24 -10.13
CA GLN A 375 4.25 -18.21 -9.45
C GLN A 375 3.17 -18.74 -10.41
N PRO A 376 2.75 -20.03 -10.28
CA PRO A 376 1.65 -20.55 -11.08
C PRO A 376 0.34 -19.78 -10.83
N LEU A 377 -0.45 -19.59 -11.89
CA LEU A 377 -1.73 -18.88 -11.79
C LEU A 377 -2.69 -19.52 -10.78
N ALA A 378 -2.69 -20.85 -10.69
CA ALA A 378 -3.50 -21.56 -9.72
C ALA A 378 -3.18 -21.20 -8.28
N THR A 379 -1.89 -21.04 -7.95
CA THR A 379 -1.44 -20.63 -6.60
C THR A 379 -1.85 -19.18 -6.31
N GLN A 380 -1.71 -18.29 -7.29
CA GLN A 380 -2.13 -16.89 -7.16
C GLN A 380 -3.66 -16.78 -6.95
N ALA A 381 -4.45 -17.53 -7.74
CA ALA A 381 -5.90 -17.58 -7.63
C ALA A 381 -6.35 -18.16 -6.27
N TYR A 382 -5.74 -19.27 -5.82
CA TYR A 382 -6.03 -19.87 -4.52
C TYR A 382 -5.79 -18.88 -3.38
N ARG A 383 -4.65 -18.18 -3.39
CA ARG A 383 -4.32 -17.18 -2.37
C ARG A 383 -5.33 -16.05 -2.32
N ARG A 384 -5.69 -15.46 -3.48
CA ARG A 384 -6.70 -14.40 -3.56
C ARG A 384 -8.07 -14.86 -3.06
N LEU A 385 -8.50 -16.06 -3.43
CA LEU A 385 -9.74 -16.63 -2.94
C LEU A 385 -9.70 -16.86 -1.43
N SER A 386 -8.58 -17.39 -0.91
CA SER A 386 -8.37 -17.58 0.53
C SER A 386 -8.42 -16.26 1.30
N GLN A 387 -7.80 -15.19 0.78
CA GLN A 387 -7.83 -13.85 1.38
C GLN A 387 -9.26 -13.29 1.41
N LEU A 388 -10.00 -13.40 0.31
CA LEU A 388 -11.40 -12.98 0.24
C LEU A 388 -12.27 -13.77 1.23
N PHE A 389 -12.04 -15.07 1.34
CA PHE A 389 -12.74 -15.93 2.30
C PHE A 389 -12.45 -15.49 3.74
N LEU A 390 -11.18 -15.31 4.12
CA LEU A 390 -10.79 -14.87 5.45
C LEU A 390 -11.34 -13.48 5.79
N LYS A 391 -11.29 -12.55 4.85
CA LYS A 391 -11.86 -11.19 5.05
C LYS A 391 -13.37 -11.23 5.31
N HIS A 392 -14.08 -12.18 4.73
CA HIS A 392 -15.54 -12.29 4.90
C HIS A 392 -15.95 -13.08 6.15
N PHE A 393 -15.17 -14.08 6.55
CA PHE A 393 -15.50 -14.95 7.69
C PHE A 393 -14.80 -14.59 8.99
N ASN A 394 -13.75 -13.79 8.95
CA ASN A 394 -13.03 -13.33 10.11
C ASN A 394 -12.86 -11.80 10.01
N PRO A 395 -13.97 -11.03 10.05
CA PRO A 395 -13.85 -9.59 10.14
C PRO A 395 -13.06 -9.29 11.42
N VAL A 396 -11.89 -8.70 11.26
CA VAL A 396 -11.14 -8.14 12.39
C VAL A 396 -11.93 -6.91 12.80
N ASP A 397 -12.72 -7.05 13.89
CA ASP A 397 -13.45 -5.96 14.54
C ASP A 397 -12.51 -4.83 14.99
#